data_d30a231f8bf04a9356e4604cb974b9c1
#
_entry.id   d30a231f8bf04a9356e4604cb974b9c1
#
_cell.length_a   1.000
_cell.length_b   1.000
_cell.length_c   1.000
_cell.angle_alpha   90.00
_cell.angle_beta   90.00
_cell.angle_gamma   90.00
#
_symmetry.space_group_name_H-M   'P 1'
#
loop_
_entity.id
_entity.type
_entity.pdbx_description
1 polymer ?
#
loop_
_entity_poly.entity_id
_entity_poly.type
_entity_poly.pdbx_seq_one_letter_code
_entity_poly.pdbx_strand_id
1 'polypeptide(L)'
;MAQLDYIKEIAKYGLENDQKRLLSVLNELIEHSKKTKKLNFAIQLQSILKDSLRYQKSNSLLKVGSETHLNRIEDKEISELILEKITSDYSLNDIVTDSKIYDDLKFFIEEHNKIDILHQFGLPVSNKLLLHGPSGCGKTLASYVIAGELNKMMVVINLGAIVSSKLGETSKNLSKIFKKAALDDCIIFLDEFDSLGKVRDYSQDHGEMKRVVNTILQLFDYLPQNSIVIAATNQKDMLDEALLRRFDNIIGFQLPTEIEIKKLIELTLKNGKFQFDNKAAANRIIKQSIGLSYYSIQKTLIGAIKRTLFAAANAQNILSNKIDTNIWKKLIETEKDSLNI
;
A
#
# COMPACT_ATOMS: atom_id res chain seq x y z
N MET A 1 -36.79 25.06 12.30
CA MET A 1 -37.32 23.70 12.08
C MET A 1 -37.60 23.00 13.41
N ALA A 2 -38.71 22.26 13.52
CA ALA A 2 -38.95 21.40 14.65
C ALA A 2 -38.02 20.17 14.58
N GLN A 3 -37.70 19.57 15.73
CA GLN A 3 -36.80 18.40 15.79
C GLN A 3 -37.29 17.23 14.91
N LEU A 4 -38.59 17.11 14.71
CA LEU A 4 -39.24 16.13 13.83
C LEU A 4 -38.94 16.36 12.34
N ASP A 5 -38.75 17.61 11.93
CA ASP A 5 -38.46 17.95 10.52
C ASP A 5 -37.05 17.52 10.14
N TYR A 6 -36.08 17.70 11.05
CA TYR A 6 -34.71 17.20 10.85
C TYR A 6 -34.67 15.68 10.71
N ILE A 7 -35.46 14.94 11.50
CA ILE A 7 -35.54 13.46 11.43
C ILE A 7 -36.08 13.01 10.07
N LYS A 8 -37.12 13.70 9.57
CA LYS A 8 -37.68 13.40 8.24
C LYS A 8 -36.68 13.64 7.11
N GLU A 9 -35.97 14.76 7.17
CA GLU A 9 -34.95 15.09 6.15
C GLU A 9 -33.76 14.15 6.22
N ILE A 10 -33.30 13.76 7.40
CA ILE A 10 -32.25 12.76 7.60
C ILE A 10 -32.66 11.42 7.01
N ALA A 11 -33.90 10.97 7.28
CA ALA A 11 -34.41 9.71 6.73
C ALA A 11 -34.54 9.79 5.19
N LYS A 12 -35.04 10.91 4.65
CA LYS A 12 -35.18 11.12 3.22
C LYS A 12 -33.82 11.06 2.51
N TYR A 13 -32.87 11.90 2.91
CA TYR A 13 -31.57 11.97 2.26
C TYR A 13 -30.70 10.74 2.53
N GLY A 14 -30.91 10.04 3.65
CA GLY A 14 -30.32 8.74 3.91
C GLY A 14 -30.78 7.65 2.94
N LEU A 15 -32.08 7.59 2.65
CA LEU A 15 -32.68 6.65 1.69
C LEU A 15 -32.34 7.00 0.23
N GLU A 16 -32.26 8.30 -0.09
CA GLU A 16 -31.87 8.81 -1.41
C GLU A 16 -30.34 8.71 -1.67
N ASN A 17 -29.54 8.28 -0.68
CA ASN A 17 -28.10 8.21 -0.73
C ASN A 17 -27.42 9.56 -1.06
N ASP A 18 -28.10 10.68 -0.79
CA ASP A 18 -27.58 12.04 -0.97
C ASP A 18 -26.78 12.48 0.25
N GLN A 19 -25.52 12.05 0.27
CA GLN A 19 -24.60 12.29 1.38
C GLN A 19 -24.33 13.79 1.65
N LYS A 20 -24.34 14.64 0.59
CA LYS A 20 -24.08 16.08 0.78
C LYS A 20 -25.21 16.76 1.55
N ARG A 21 -26.46 16.48 1.18
CA ARG A 21 -27.63 17.04 1.88
C ARG A 21 -27.80 16.43 3.26
N LEU A 22 -27.55 15.14 3.42
CA LEU A 22 -27.55 14.47 4.73
C LEU A 22 -26.59 15.13 5.70
N LEU A 23 -25.35 15.39 5.29
CA LEU A 23 -24.33 16.07 6.09
C LEU A 23 -24.72 17.50 6.45
N SER A 24 -25.34 18.25 5.51
CA SER A 24 -25.83 19.59 5.75
C SER A 24 -26.88 19.61 6.86
N VAL A 25 -27.88 18.72 6.75
CA VAL A 25 -28.98 18.62 7.74
C VAL A 25 -28.48 18.18 9.12
N LEU A 26 -27.52 17.25 9.17
CA LEU A 26 -26.90 16.82 10.44
C LEU A 26 -26.12 17.97 11.10
N ASN A 27 -25.38 18.77 10.35
CA ASN A 27 -24.69 19.94 10.89
C ASN A 27 -25.67 21.02 11.37
N GLU A 28 -26.75 21.27 10.66
CA GLU A 28 -27.81 22.18 11.11
C GLU A 28 -28.47 21.71 12.40
N LEU A 29 -28.73 20.40 12.53
CA LEU A 29 -29.27 19.82 13.77
C LEU A 29 -28.30 19.97 14.95
N ILE A 30 -26.99 19.81 14.73
CA ILE A 30 -25.96 20.03 15.76
C ILE A 30 -25.99 21.49 16.21
N GLU A 31 -25.98 22.44 15.28
CA GLU A 31 -26.01 23.88 15.62
C GLU A 31 -27.31 24.28 16.30
N HIS A 32 -28.45 23.77 15.86
CA HIS A 32 -29.74 23.97 16.51
C HIS A 32 -29.76 23.40 17.96
N SER A 33 -29.16 22.22 18.16
CA SER A 33 -29.06 21.58 19.47
C SER A 33 -28.15 22.36 20.43
N LYS A 34 -27.07 22.98 19.94
CA LYS A 34 -26.23 23.88 20.71
C LYS A 34 -27.02 25.14 21.17
N LYS A 35 -27.80 25.75 20.26
CA LYS A 35 -28.63 26.93 20.55
C LYS A 35 -29.76 26.64 21.55
N THR A 36 -30.29 25.41 21.52
CA THR A 36 -31.38 25.01 22.42
C THR A 36 -30.90 24.39 23.74
N LYS A 37 -29.64 24.64 24.12
CA LYS A 37 -28.99 24.16 25.37
C LYS A 37 -28.94 22.63 25.54
N LYS A 38 -29.13 21.84 24.46
CA LYS A 38 -28.95 20.39 24.47
C LYS A 38 -27.50 20.01 24.12
N LEU A 39 -26.56 20.52 24.92
CA LEU A 39 -25.12 20.47 24.62
C LEU A 39 -24.59 19.02 24.53
N ASN A 40 -25.05 18.15 25.45
CA ASN A 40 -24.64 16.73 25.47
C ASN A 40 -25.08 15.99 24.20
N PHE A 41 -26.28 16.26 23.70
CA PHE A 41 -26.76 15.66 22.46
C PHE A 41 -25.99 16.18 21.25
N ALA A 42 -25.68 17.48 21.20
CA ALA A 42 -24.88 18.07 20.13
C ALA A 42 -23.43 17.48 20.07
N ILE A 43 -22.82 17.28 21.25
CA ILE A 43 -21.47 16.68 21.35
C ILE A 43 -21.49 15.21 20.92
N GLN A 44 -22.47 14.42 21.35
CA GLN A 44 -22.63 13.02 20.93
C GLN A 44 -22.85 12.90 19.43
N LEU A 45 -23.75 13.72 18.86
CA LEU A 45 -24.01 13.70 17.42
C LEU A 45 -22.77 14.13 16.61
N GLN A 46 -22.01 15.10 17.11
CA GLN A 46 -20.77 15.56 16.49
C GLN A 46 -19.67 14.50 16.55
N SER A 47 -19.58 13.73 17.64
CA SER A 47 -18.66 12.60 17.76
C SER A 47 -19.04 11.49 16.78
N ILE A 48 -20.30 11.07 16.76
CA ILE A 48 -20.79 10.04 15.81
C ILE A 48 -20.56 10.47 14.36
N LEU A 49 -20.83 11.74 14.02
CA LEU A 49 -20.60 12.27 12.68
C LEU A 49 -19.12 12.26 12.33
N LYS A 50 -18.25 12.64 13.26
CA LYS A 50 -16.80 12.63 13.08
C LYS A 50 -16.24 11.21 12.90
N ASP A 51 -16.75 10.27 13.68
CA ASP A 51 -16.35 8.86 13.61
C ASP A 51 -16.89 8.20 12.34
N SER A 52 -18.15 8.46 11.96
CA SER A 52 -18.73 7.99 10.70
C SER A 52 -18.06 8.59 9.48
N LEU A 53 -17.65 9.86 9.51
CA LEU A 53 -16.86 10.50 8.45
C LEU A 53 -15.43 9.96 8.37
N ARG A 54 -14.85 9.56 9.51
CA ARG A 54 -13.59 8.82 9.53
C ARG A 54 -13.76 7.43 8.92
N TYR A 55 -14.82 6.71 9.28
CA TYR A 55 -15.16 5.39 8.72
C TYR A 55 -15.52 5.47 7.23
N GLN A 56 -16.28 6.48 6.80
CA GLN A 56 -16.58 6.70 5.38
C GLN A 56 -15.35 7.17 4.59
N LYS A 57 -14.47 7.97 5.19
CA LYS A 57 -13.18 8.32 4.57
C LYS A 57 -12.29 7.09 4.40
N SER A 58 -12.33 6.11 5.29
CA SER A 58 -11.64 4.84 5.11
C SER A 58 -12.32 3.94 4.06
N ASN A 59 -13.65 3.96 3.95
CA ASN A 59 -14.40 3.12 3.01
C ASN A 59 -14.73 3.78 1.66
N SER A 60 -14.69 5.11 1.54
CA SER A 60 -15.00 5.85 0.29
C SER A 60 -13.77 6.22 -0.55
N LEU A 61 -12.58 5.83 -0.10
CA LEU A 61 -11.33 5.97 -0.84
C LEU A 61 -11.12 4.82 -1.85
N LEU A 62 -12.20 4.19 -2.28
CA LEU A 62 -12.24 3.35 -3.46
C LEU A 62 -12.29 4.25 -4.70
N LYS A 63 -11.18 4.50 -5.25
CA LYS A 63 -10.74 4.80 -6.61
C LYS A 63 -9.69 5.89 -6.62
N VAL A 64 -8.51 5.44 -6.83
CA VAL A 64 -7.42 6.15 -7.49
C VAL A 64 -8.02 6.97 -8.64
N GLY A 65 -7.85 8.30 -8.59
CA GLY A 65 -8.10 9.13 -9.77
C GLY A 65 -9.11 10.26 -9.65
N SER A 66 -9.40 10.81 -8.48
CA SER A 66 -10.06 12.11 -8.42
C SER A 66 -9.08 13.20 -7.96
N GLU A 67 -8.78 14.14 -8.84
CA GLU A 67 -7.92 15.31 -8.60
C GLU A 67 -8.30 16.15 -7.37
N THR A 68 -9.47 15.93 -6.79
CA THR A 68 -10.02 16.69 -5.66
C THR A 68 -9.34 16.44 -4.31
N HIS A 69 -8.57 15.36 -4.15
CA HIS A 69 -7.83 15.08 -2.91
C HIS A 69 -6.37 15.58 -2.93
N LEU A 70 -5.81 15.84 -4.11
CA LEU A 70 -4.48 16.45 -4.26
C LEU A 70 -4.46 17.94 -3.85
N ASN A 71 -5.58 18.63 -3.90
CA ASN A 71 -5.69 20.07 -3.63
C ASN A 71 -5.57 20.49 -2.16
N ARG A 72 -5.28 19.57 -1.21
CA ARG A 72 -4.96 19.93 0.18
C ARG A 72 -3.47 20.05 0.48
N ILE A 73 -2.61 19.78 -0.49
CA ILE A 73 -1.21 20.16 -0.44
C ILE A 73 -1.11 21.43 -1.28
N GLU A 74 -1.28 22.57 -0.63
CA GLU A 74 -1.23 23.90 -1.28
C GLU A 74 0.17 24.29 -1.77
N ASP A 75 1.20 23.48 -1.50
CA ASP A 75 2.57 23.68 -2.02
C ASP A 75 2.79 22.82 -3.27
N LYS A 76 2.79 23.45 -4.45
CA LYS A 76 3.11 22.80 -5.74
C LYS A 76 4.45 22.05 -5.71
N GLU A 77 5.42 22.57 -4.98
CA GLU A 77 6.77 22.00 -4.82
C GLU A 77 6.75 20.63 -4.10
N ILE A 78 5.81 20.41 -3.17
CA ILE A 78 5.66 19.15 -2.46
C ILE A 78 4.93 18.13 -3.34
N SER A 79 3.99 18.58 -4.18
CA SER A 79 3.21 17.67 -5.03
C SER A 79 4.07 16.94 -6.06
N GLU A 80 5.16 17.53 -6.52
CA GLU A 80 6.10 16.90 -7.46
C GLU A 80 6.91 15.76 -6.84
N LEU A 81 7.11 15.78 -5.53
CA LEU A 81 7.86 14.76 -4.79
C LEU A 81 6.98 13.60 -4.27
N ILE A 82 5.68 13.76 -4.34
CA ILE A 82 4.72 12.72 -3.96
C ILE A 82 4.18 12.09 -5.23
N LEU A 83 4.50 10.81 -5.45
CA LEU A 83 3.93 10.04 -6.57
C LEU A 83 2.46 9.81 -6.37
N GLU A 84 2.08 9.38 -5.17
CA GLU A 84 0.73 8.90 -4.90
C GLU A 84 0.40 8.95 -3.41
N LYS A 85 -0.89 9.15 -3.11
CA LYS A 85 -1.47 8.92 -1.79
C LYS A 85 -2.45 7.77 -1.90
N ILE A 86 -2.19 6.71 -1.17
CA ILE A 86 -2.90 5.45 -1.30
C ILE A 86 -3.57 5.11 0.02
N THR A 87 -4.81 4.65 -0.05
CA THR A 87 -5.42 3.82 0.98
C THR A 87 -5.50 2.40 0.45
N SER A 88 -5.28 1.43 1.30
CA SER A 88 -5.19 0.03 0.90
C SER A 88 -6.29 -0.78 1.56
N ASP A 89 -6.93 -1.66 0.79
CA ASP A 89 -7.85 -2.68 1.26
C ASP A 89 -7.16 -4.06 1.35
N TYR A 90 -5.85 -4.12 1.08
CA TYR A 90 -5.09 -5.36 1.18
C TYR A 90 -4.88 -5.76 2.65
N SER A 91 -4.94 -7.07 2.88
CA SER A 91 -4.72 -7.72 4.18
C SER A 91 -3.62 -8.78 4.09
N LEU A 92 -3.23 -9.34 5.23
CA LEU A 92 -2.28 -10.47 5.29
C LEU A 92 -2.76 -11.71 4.49
N ASN A 93 -4.06 -11.81 4.16
CA ASN A 93 -4.59 -12.89 3.34
C ASN A 93 -4.34 -12.68 1.83
N ASP A 94 -3.97 -11.49 1.42
CA ASP A 94 -3.77 -11.13 0.01
C ASP A 94 -2.30 -11.27 -0.43
N ILE A 95 -1.40 -11.57 0.52
CA ILE A 95 0.02 -11.76 0.24
C ILE A 95 0.44 -13.22 0.43
N VAL A 96 1.20 -13.73 -0.51
CA VAL A 96 1.84 -15.04 -0.40
C VAL A 96 3.34 -14.85 -0.21
N THR A 97 3.85 -15.35 0.91
CA THR A 97 5.28 -15.31 1.27
C THR A 97 5.65 -16.61 1.98
N ASP A 98 6.94 -16.79 2.28
CA ASP A 98 7.34 -17.80 3.23
C ASP A 98 6.84 -17.47 4.66
N SER A 99 6.85 -18.49 5.54
CA SER A 99 6.30 -18.34 6.90
C SER A 99 7.05 -17.29 7.72
N LYS A 100 8.36 -17.18 7.55
CA LYS A 100 9.18 -16.22 8.32
C LYS A 100 8.81 -14.78 7.96
N ILE A 101 8.76 -14.47 6.66
CA ILE A 101 8.35 -13.13 6.20
C ILE A 101 6.93 -12.81 6.68
N TYR A 102 6.02 -13.80 6.61
CA TYR A 102 4.65 -13.62 7.09
C TYR A 102 4.61 -13.27 8.58
N ASP A 103 5.36 -14.02 9.39
CA ASP A 103 5.42 -13.81 10.84
C ASP A 103 6.08 -12.46 11.19
N ASP A 104 7.15 -12.08 10.49
CA ASP A 104 7.82 -10.77 10.65
C ASP A 104 6.87 -9.61 10.30
N LEU A 105 6.13 -9.69 9.20
CA LEU A 105 5.13 -8.68 8.82
C LEU A 105 3.99 -8.60 9.84
N LYS A 106 3.48 -9.75 10.27
CA LYS A 106 2.42 -9.84 11.27
C LYS A 106 2.86 -9.25 12.60
N PHE A 107 4.08 -9.55 13.04
CA PHE A 107 4.65 -8.99 14.27
C PHE A 107 4.76 -7.47 14.20
N PHE A 108 5.28 -6.93 13.09
CA PHE A 108 5.36 -5.48 12.86
C PHE A 108 3.98 -4.80 12.93
N ILE A 109 2.97 -5.41 12.32
CA ILE A 109 1.57 -4.92 12.37
C ILE A 109 1.03 -4.98 13.80
N GLU A 110 1.30 -6.07 14.53
CA GLU A 110 0.86 -6.24 15.91
C GLU A 110 1.51 -5.23 16.87
N GLU A 111 2.79 -4.86 16.69
CA GLU A 111 3.45 -3.81 17.47
C GLU A 111 2.68 -2.49 17.38
N HIS A 112 2.28 -2.11 16.16
CA HIS A 112 1.54 -0.86 15.95
C HIS A 112 0.09 -0.92 16.43
N ASN A 113 -0.58 -2.06 16.32
CA ASN A 113 -1.93 -2.23 16.84
C ASN A 113 -1.97 -2.28 18.39
N LYS A 114 -0.85 -2.62 19.04
CA LYS A 114 -0.72 -2.76 20.50
C LYS A 114 0.27 -1.75 21.09
N ILE A 115 0.46 -0.62 20.43
CA ILE A 115 1.43 0.43 20.82
C ILE A 115 1.26 0.89 22.27
N ASP A 116 0.03 1.00 22.76
CA ASP A 116 -0.27 1.41 24.13
C ASP A 116 0.31 0.44 25.17
N ILE A 117 0.32 -0.86 24.87
CA ILE A 117 0.91 -1.88 25.76
C ILE A 117 2.42 -1.68 25.83
N LEU A 118 3.08 -1.46 24.70
CA LEU A 118 4.53 -1.25 24.66
C LEU A 118 4.92 0.02 25.45
N HIS A 119 4.15 1.10 25.27
CA HIS A 119 4.36 2.35 26.01
C HIS A 119 4.21 2.18 27.52
N GLN A 120 3.25 1.37 28.00
CA GLN A 120 3.06 1.08 29.43
C GLN A 120 4.29 0.42 30.05
N PHE A 121 5.03 -0.39 29.27
CA PHE A 121 6.26 -1.04 29.70
C PHE A 121 7.54 -0.25 29.34
N GLY A 122 7.42 0.96 28.77
CA GLY A 122 8.56 1.78 28.36
C GLY A 122 9.36 1.17 27.20
N LEU A 123 8.72 0.31 26.39
CA LEU A 123 9.38 -0.33 25.24
C LEU A 123 9.23 0.54 23.97
N PRO A 124 10.29 0.64 23.16
CA PRO A 124 10.21 1.34 21.88
C PRO A 124 9.38 0.55 20.89
N VAL A 125 8.79 1.24 19.90
CA VAL A 125 8.06 0.66 18.78
C VAL A 125 8.91 0.74 17.53
N SER A 126 9.00 -0.37 16.80
CA SER A 126 9.70 -0.42 15.51
C SER A 126 8.93 0.35 14.45
N ASN A 127 9.47 1.44 13.94
CA ASN A 127 8.75 2.30 13.01
C ASN A 127 9.47 2.54 11.66
N LYS A 128 10.63 1.93 11.48
CA LYS A 128 11.42 2.00 10.23
C LYS A 128 11.68 0.60 9.71
N LEU A 129 11.04 0.26 8.59
CA LEU A 129 11.07 -1.05 7.96
C LEU A 129 11.74 -0.98 6.59
N LEU A 130 12.74 -1.84 6.37
CA LEU A 130 13.36 -2.04 5.06
C LEU A 130 12.91 -3.38 4.47
N LEU A 131 12.31 -3.34 3.29
CA LEU A 131 11.95 -4.51 2.49
C LEU A 131 12.97 -4.64 1.35
N HIS A 132 13.67 -5.76 1.26
CA HIS A 132 14.65 -5.97 0.21
C HIS A 132 14.52 -7.34 -0.46
N GLY A 133 15.04 -7.48 -1.69
CA GLY A 133 15.03 -8.73 -2.43
C GLY A 133 14.70 -8.56 -3.91
N PRO A 134 14.62 -9.65 -4.69
CA PRO A 134 14.41 -9.59 -6.13
C PRO A 134 13.13 -8.85 -6.53
N SER A 135 13.13 -8.27 -7.74
CA SER A 135 11.95 -7.61 -8.30
C SER A 135 10.79 -8.59 -8.45
N GLY A 136 9.55 -8.11 -8.27
CA GLY A 136 8.35 -8.95 -8.41
C GLY A 136 8.12 -9.96 -7.28
N CYS A 137 8.84 -9.84 -6.15
CA CYS A 137 8.68 -10.73 -4.98
C CYS A 137 7.74 -10.20 -3.89
N GLY A 138 6.98 -9.11 -4.15
CA GLY A 138 5.90 -8.68 -3.27
C GLY A 138 6.25 -7.59 -2.26
N LYS A 139 7.42 -6.93 -2.35
CA LYS A 139 7.83 -5.84 -1.43
C LYS A 139 6.81 -4.69 -1.38
N THR A 140 6.44 -4.16 -2.53
CA THR A 140 5.45 -3.08 -2.63
C THR A 140 4.06 -3.56 -2.18
N LEU A 141 3.68 -4.82 -2.48
CA LEU A 141 2.43 -5.40 -1.97
C LEU A 141 2.44 -5.51 -0.44
N ALA A 142 3.56 -5.90 0.16
CA ALA A 142 3.69 -5.96 1.62
C ALA A 142 3.49 -4.58 2.27
N SER A 143 3.99 -3.49 1.66
CA SER A 143 3.73 -2.13 2.16
C SER A 143 2.24 -1.78 2.09
N TYR A 144 1.53 -2.20 1.03
CA TYR A 144 0.08 -2.02 0.93
C TYR A 144 -0.68 -2.86 1.98
N VAL A 145 -0.24 -4.09 2.24
CA VAL A 145 -0.81 -4.93 3.30
C VAL A 145 -0.65 -4.26 4.66
N ILE A 146 0.54 -3.75 4.99
CA ILE A 146 0.77 -3.04 6.25
C ILE A 146 -0.16 -1.82 6.36
N ALA A 147 -0.29 -1.03 5.28
CA ALA A 147 -1.16 0.13 5.25
C ALA A 147 -2.64 -0.24 5.46
N GLY A 148 -3.10 -1.33 4.84
CA GLY A 148 -4.46 -1.84 4.97
C GLY A 148 -4.76 -2.38 6.37
N GLU A 149 -3.90 -3.24 6.92
CA GLU A 149 -4.06 -3.80 8.26
C GLU A 149 -4.02 -2.74 9.38
N LEU A 150 -3.22 -1.68 9.18
CA LEU A 150 -3.15 -0.56 10.12
C LEU A 150 -4.20 0.52 9.85
N ASN A 151 -5.00 0.41 8.79
CA ASN A 151 -5.97 1.42 8.34
C ASN A 151 -5.34 2.83 8.22
N LYS A 152 -4.08 2.90 7.76
CA LYS A 152 -3.35 4.15 7.58
C LYS A 152 -3.21 4.51 6.11
N MET A 153 -3.31 5.80 5.80
CA MET A 153 -2.97 6.31 4.48
C MET A 153 -1.46 6.20 4.26
N MET A 154 -1.06 5.82 3.05
CA MET A 154 0.35 5.74 2.65
C MET A 154 0.67 6.84 1.64
N VAL A 155 1.77 7.54 1.85
CA VAL A 155 2.33 8.55 0.97
C VAL A 155 3.54 7.96 0.28
N VAL A 156 3.46 7.78 -1.03
CA VAL A 156 4.55 7.24 -1.85
C VAL A 156 5.44 8.40 -2.32
N ILE A 157 6.70 8.37 -1.96
CA ILE A 157 7.68 9.40 -2.31
C ILE A 157 8.43 9.02 -3.58
N ASN A 158 8.53 9.97 -4.51
CA ASN A 158 9.32 9.83 -5.73
C ASN A 158 10.79 10.15 -5.48
N LEU A 159 11.58 9.12 -5.20
CA LEU A 159 13.02 9.29 -4.99
C LEU A 159 13.76 9.74 -6.28
N GLY A 160 13.26 9.35 -7.46
CA GLY A 160 13.81 9.79 -8.75
C GLY A 160 13.66 11.31 -8.96
N ALA A 161 12.51 11.88 -8.61
CA ALA A 161 12.29 13.34 -8.66
C ALA A 161 13.18 14.08 -7.65
N ILE A 162 13.44 13.44 -6.51
CA ILE A 162 14.35 13.96 -5.48
C ILE A 162 15.77 14.09 -6.01
N VAL A 163 16.24 13.11 -6.75
CA VAL A 163 17.59 13.09 -7.35
C VAL A 163 17.75 14.16 -8.45
N SER A 164 16.68 14.45 -9.19
CA SER A 164 16.70 15.36 -10.35
C SER A 164 16.38 16.84 -10.04
N SER A 165 15.89 17.15 -8.84
CA SER A 165 15.45 18.50 -8.47
C SER A 165 16.58 19.40 -7.95
N LYS A 166 16.39 20.74 -8.00
CA LYS A 166 17.34 21.73 -7.45
C LYS A 166 17.48 21.55 -5.93
N LEU A 167 18.64 21.15 -5.48
CA LEU A 167 18.95 20.46 -4.23
C LEU A 167 18.68 21.20 -2.92
N GLY A 168 18.77 22.51 -2.88
CA GLY A 168 18.47 23.27 -1.67
C GLY A 168 16.99 23.24 -1.28
N GLU A 169 16.11 23.03 -2.25
CA GLU A 169 14.66 22.91 -2.08
C GLU A 169 14.26 21.48 -1.68
N THR A 170 14.95 20.49 -2.22
CA THR A 170 14.66 19.06 -1.97
C THR A 170 14.72 18.67 -0.50
N SER A 171 15.77 19.04 0.21
CA SER A 171 15.91 18.74 1.64
C SER A 171 14.83 19.43 2.48
N LYS A 172 14.44 20.67 2.13
CA LYS A 172 13.33 21.36 2.79
C LYS A 172 11.99 20.69 2.51
N ASN A 173 11.77 20.27 1.27
CA ASN A 173 10.53 19.62 0.84
C ASN A 173 10.37 18.22 1.46
N LEU A 174 11.45 17.43 1.54
CA LEU A 174 11.47 16.19 2.29
C LEU A 174 11.08 16.41 3.75
N SER A 175 11.69 17.41 4.41
CA SER A 175 11.37 17.76 5.80
C SER A 175 9.91 18.15 5.98
N LYS A 176 9.33 18.88 5.03
CA LYS A 176 7.90 19.24 5.04
C LYS A 176 7.02 18.00 4.89
N ILE A 177 7.36 17.06 3.96
CA ILE A 177 6.61 15.83 3.72
C ILE A 177 6.61 14.96 4.98
N PHE A 178 7.79 14.73 5.58
CA PHE A 178 7.91 13.92 6.79
C PHE A 178 7.13 14.52 7.98
N LYS A 179 7.24 15.84 8.19
CA LYS A 179 6.46 16.53 9.22
C LYS A 179 4.96 16.40 9.00
N LYS A 180 4.52 16.56 7.75
CA LYS A 180 3.10 16.45 7.41
C LYS A 180 2.59 15.02 7.57
N ALA A 181 3.35 14.02 7.10
CA ALA A 181 2.99 12.62 7.27
C ALA A 181 2.90 12.22 8.76
N ALA A 182 3.79 12.76 9.60
CA ALA A 182 3.74 12.57 11.04
C ALA A 182 2.48 13.18 11.67
N LEU A 183 2.05 14.37 11.21
CA LEU A 183 0.83 15.03 11.70
C LEU A 183 -0.45 14.34 11.21
N ASP A 184 -0.44 13.83 9.98
CA ASP A 184 -1.58 13.17 9.33
C ASP A 184 -1.67 11.67 9.69
N ASP A 185 -0.74 11.16 10.50
CA ASP A 185 -0.65 9.73 10.89
C ASP A 185 -0.56 8.79 9.67
N CYS A 186 0.25 9.17 8.69
CA CYS A 186 0.44 8.46 7.43
C CYS A 186 1.71 7.60 7.47
N ILE A 187 1.69 6.51 6.69
CA ILE A 187 2.89 5.75 6.36
C ILE A 187 3.64 6.46 5.23
N ILE A 188 4.95 6.64 5.39
CA ILE A 188 5.83 7.12 4.32
C ILE A 188 6.41 5.89 3.62
N PHE A 189 6.20 5.77 2.31
CA PHE A 189 6.75 4.70 1.50
C PHE A 189 7.78 5.24 0.52
N LEU A 190 9.00 4.68 0.60
CA LEU A 190 10.16 5.01 -0.22
C LEU A 190 10.45 3.82 -1.14
N ASP A 191 9.89 3.83 -2.35
CA ASP A 191 10.19 2.77 -3.33
C ASP A 191 11.50 3.04 -4.06
N GLU A 192 12.11 2.00 -4.61
CA GLU A 192 13.41 2.07 -5.29
C GLU A 192 14.50 2.77 -4.46
N PHE A 193 14.56 2.45 -3.17
CA PHE A 193 15.45 3.11 -2.21
C PHE A 193 16.94 2.98 -2.58
N ASP A 194 17.30 2.00 -3.40
CA ASP A 194 18.65 1.84 -3.97
C ASP A 194 19.04 2.98 -4.94
N SER A 195 18.09 3.76 -5.45
CA SER A 195 18.38 4.96 -6.24
C SER A 195 19.27 5.94 -5.50
N LEU A 196 19.17 6.01 -4.17
CA LEU A 196 20.04 6.82 -3.31
C LEU A 196 21.48 6.30 -3.23
N GLY A 197 21.70 4.99 -3.46
CA GLY A 197 23.03 4.35 -3.46
C GLY A 197 23.75 4.49 -4.79
N LYS A 198 23.04 4.38 -5.91
CA LYS A 198 23.61 4.36 -7.28
C LYS A 198 24.34 5.63 -7.67
N VAL A 199 23.98 6.77 -7.10
CA VAL A 199 24.56 8.08 -7.44
C VAL A 199 25.96 8.28 -6.87
N ARG A 200 26.47 7.37 -6.01
CA ARG A 200 27.84 7.46 -5.47
C ARG A 200 28.95 7.20 -6.49
N ASP A 201 28.65 6.50 -7.58
CA ASP A 201 29.63 6.09 -8.57
C ASP A 201 29.90 7.13 -9.68
N TYR A 202 29.08 8.20 -9.80
CA TYR A 202 29.26 9.25 -10.79
C TYR A 202 29.98 10.48 -10.21
N SER A 203 31.14 10.79 -10.73
CA SER A 203 32.20 11.63 -10.16
C SER A 203 31.97 13.16 -10.06
N GLN A 204 30.81 13.71 -10.40
CA GLN A 204 30.58 15.15 -10.37
C GLN A 204 29.48 15.66 -9.40
N ASP A 205 28.57 14.80 -8.90
CA ASP A 205 27.43 15.21 -8.04
C ASP A 205 27.50 14.71 -6.57
N HIS A 206 28.69 14.29 -6.12
CA HIS A 206 28.87 13.66 -4.80
C HIS A 206 28.42 14.50 -3.59
N GLY A 207 28.51 15.84 -3.67
CA GLY A 207 28.20 16.71 -2.54
C GLY A 207 26.72 16.80 -2.24
N GLU A 208 25.92 16.74 -3.27
CA GLU A 208 24.48 17.05 -3.20
C GLU A 208 23.68 15.83 -2.76
N MET A 209 24.01 14.66 -3.30
CA MET A 209 23.38 13.40 -2.94
C MET A 209 23.70 12.99 -1.50
N LYS A 210 24.93 13.23 -1.05
CA LYS A 210 25.30 13.06 0.35
C LYS A 210 24.42 13.93 1.28
N ARG A 211 24.04 15.13 0.84
CA ARG A 211 23.12 16.00 1.62
C ARG A 211 21.71 15.41 1.68
N VAL A 212 21.18 14.89 0.57
CA VAL A 212 19.86 14.22 0.57
C VAL A 212 19.87 13.00 1.49
N VAL A 213 20.87 12.12 1.37
CA VAL A 213 21.03 10.96 2.26
C VAL A 213 21.14 11.39 3.72
N ASN A 214 21.97 12.39 4.03
CA ASN A 214 22.10 12.93 5.39
C ASN A 214 20.78 13.53 5.90
N THR A 215 20.02 14.19 5.03
CA THR A 215 18.70 14.72 5.39
C THR A 215 17.75 13.58 5.75
N ILE A 216 17.71 12.51 4.94
CA ILE A 216 16.87 11.32 5.23
C ILE A 216 17.30 10.67 6.55
N LEU A 217 18.61 10.52 6.80
CA LEU A 217 19.13 10.00 8.06
C LEU A 217 18.66 10.82 9.26
N GLN A 218 18.76 12.16 9.16
CA GLN A 218 18.26 13.07 10.21
C GLN A 218 16.75 12.94 10.40
N LEU A 219 15.98 12.85 9.30
CA LEU A 219 14.52 12.69 9.37
C LEU A 219 14.13 11.35 10.03
N PHE A 220 14.88 10.30 9.80
CA PHE A 220 14.68 9.00 10.47
C PHE A 220 14.97 9.08 11.98
N ASP A 221 16.00 9.84 12.39
CA ASP A 221 16.35 10.01 13.79
C ASP A 221 15.31 10.85 14.58
N TYR A 222 14.63 11.77 13.90
CA TYR A 222 13.60 12.64 14.49
C TYR A 222 12.16 12.19 14.22
N LEU A 223 11.97 10.99 13.65
CA LEU A 223 10.64 10.48 13.34
C LEU A 223 9.88 10.15 14.64
N PRO A 224 8.64 10.66 14.83
CA PRO A 224 7.81 10.25 15.97
C PRO A 224 7.54 8.74 15.97
N GLN A 225 7.41 8.13 17.14
CA GLN A 225 7.22 6.68 17.26
C GLN A 225 5.92 6.14 16.61
N ASN A 226 4.91 6.98 16.49
CA ASN A 226 3.64 6.64 15.82
C ASN A 226 3.69 6.78 14.29
N SER A 227 4.74 7.40 13.75
CA SER A 227 4.96 7.52 12.30
C SER A 227 5.72 6.33 11.78
N ILE A 228 5.37 5.84 10.61
CA ILE A 228 5.97 4.67 10.00
C ILE A 228 6.66 5.06 8.70
N VAL A 229 7.89 4.58 8.52
CA VAL A 229 8.61 4.63 7.24
C VAL A 229 8.85 3.21 6.76
N ILE A 230 8.45 2.95 5.53
CA ILE A 230 8.75 1.70 4.82
C ILE A 230 9.60 2.05 3.61
N ALA A 231 10.76 1.43 3.49
CA ALA A 231 11.58 1.53 2.28
C ALA A 231 11.63 0.19 1.57
N ALA A 232 11.61 0.20 0.22
CA ALA A 232 11.77 -0.99 -0.58
C ALA A 232 12.95 -0.85 -1.54
N THR A 233 13.77 -1.91 -1.67
CA THR A 233 14.92 -1.94 -2.56
C THR A 233 15.09 -3.29 -3.23
N ASN A 234 15.56 -3.28 -4.47
CA ASN A 234 16.00 -4.49 -5.16
C ASN A 234 17.48 -4.82 -4.89
N GLN A 235 18.26 -3.86 -4.41
CA GLN A 235 19.71 -3.95 -4.26
C GLN A 235 20.16 -3.44 -2.89
N LYS A 236 19.97 -4.27 -1.84
CA LYS A 236 20.36 -3.92 -0.47
C LYS A 236 21.86 -3.57 -0.38
N ASP A 237 22.71 -4.27 -1.12
CA ASP A 237 24.16 -4.13 -1.07
C ASP A 237 24.66 -2.77 -1.57
N MET A 238 23.81 -2.02 -2.29
CA MET A 238 24.09 -0.64 -2.69
C MET A 238 23.82 0.39 -1.59
N LEU A 239 23.13 0.00 -0.53
CA LEU A 239 22.83 0.89 0.57
C LEU A 239 24.02 0.97 1.53
N ASP A 240 24.29 2.18 2.00
CA ASP A 240 25.31 2.42 3.02
C ASP A 240 24.92 1.77 4.35
N GLU A 241 25.93 1.26 5.05
CA GLU A 241 25.75 0.69 6.39
C GLU A 241 25.12 1.68 7.39
N ALA A 242 25.41 2.97 7.25
CA ALA A 242 24.78 4.01 8.07
C ALA A 242 23.27 4.12 7.84
N LEU A 243 22.80 3.92 6.59
CA LEU A 243 21.37 3.84 6.26
C LEU A 243 20.76 2.56 6.83
N LEU A 244 21.42 1.41 6.65
CA LEU A 244 20.93 0.13 7.12
C LEU A 244 20.74 0.10 8.64
N ARG A 245 21.66 0.71 9.40
CA ARG A 245 21.59 0.82 10.88
C ARG A 245 20.43 1.70 11.40
N ARG A 246 19.77 2.46 10.53
CA ARG A 246 18.61 3.28 10.91
C ARG A 246 17.29 2.56 10.81
N PHE A 247 17.26 1.41 10.14
CA PHE A 247 16.08 0.58 10.10
C PHE A 247 15.98 -0.32 11.32
N ASP A 248 14.81 -0.33 11.96
CA ASP A 248 14.55 -1.16 13.13
C ASP A 248 14.34 -2.63 12.71
N ASN A 249 13.70 -2.84 11.55
CA ASN A 249 13.45 -4.15 10.96
C ASN A 249 13.90 -4.20 9.49
N ILE A 250 14.54 -5.30 9.12
CA ILE A 250 14.97 -5.56 7.73
C ILE A 250 14.43 -6.93 7.31
N ILE A 251 13.50 -6.94 6.35
CA ILE A 251 12.84 -8.15 5.85
C ILE A 251 13.32 -8.44 4.42
N GLY A 252 13.87 -9.65 4.22
CA GLY A 252 14.41 -10.09 2.94
C GLY A 252 13.44 -11.00 2.21
N PHE A 253 12.89 -10.53 1.08
CA PHE A 253 12.03 -11.31 0.19
C PHE A 253 12.87 -12.20 -0.73
N GLN A 254 12.34 -13.37 -1.06
CA GLN A 254 12.98 -14.36 -1.92
C GLN A 254 12.05 -14.77 -3.05
N LEU A 255 12.60 -15.45 -4.06
CA LEU A 255 11.80 -16.09 -5.10
C LEU A 255 10.96 -17.22 -4.47
N PRO A 256 9.75 -17.49 -5.01
CA PRO A 256 8.85 -18.49 -4.44
C PRO A 256 9.38 -19.92 -4.61
N THR A 257 9.19 -20.73 -3.59
CA THR A 257 9.31 -22.19 -3.67
C THR A 257 8.06 -22.81 -4.28
N GLU A 258 8.08 -24.12 -4.52
CA GLU A 258 6.90 -24.83 -5.06
C GLU A 258 5.65 -24.66 -4.16
N ILE A 259 5.86 -24.54 -2.83
CA ILE A 259 4.75 -24.37 -1.88
C ILE A 259 4.09 -23.00 -2.05
N GLU A 260 4.87 -21.94 -2.10
CA GLU A 260 4.35 -20.56 -2.29
C GLU A 260 3.74 -20.42 -3.70
N ILE A 261 4.31 -21.05 -4.73
CA ILE A 261 3.72 -21.05 -6.07
C ILE A 261 2.31 -21.65 -6.05
N LYS A 262 2.11 -22.79 -5.36
CA LYS A 262 0.78 -23.39 -5.22
C LYS A 262 -0.20 -22.47 -4.53
N LYS A 263 0.20 -21.85 -3.41
CA LYS A 263 -0.63 -20.87 -2.68
C LYS A 263 -0.99 -19.68 -3.56
N LEU A 264 -0.01 -19.14 -4.31
CA LEU A 264 -0.23 -18.01 -5.23
C LEU A 264 -1.24 -18.36 -6.33
N ILE A 265 -1.16 -19.58 -6.87
CA ILE A 265 -2.10 -20.07 -7.86
C ILE A 265 -3.50 -20.18 -7.27
N GLU A 266 -3.66 -20.78 -6.09
CA GLU A 266 -4.96 -20.90 -5.41
C GLU A 266 -5.60 -19.52 -5.19
N LEU A 267 -4.82 -18.55 -4.71
CA LEU A 267 -5.27 -17.17 -4.55
C LEU A 267 -5.68 -16.55 -5.89
N THR A 268 -4.87 -16.72 -6.93
CA THR A 268 -5.14 -16.18 -8.28
C THR A 268 -6.35 -16.81 -8.94
N LEU A 269 -6.61 -18.09 -8.69
CA LEU A 269 -7.80 -18.81 -9.16
C LEU A 269 -9.07 -18.42 -8.40
N LYS A 270 -8.99 -17.48 -7.46
CA LYS A 270 -10.11 -16.97 -6.66
C LYS A 270 -10.89 -18.11 -5.99
N ASN A 271 -10.17 -18.94 -5.22
CA ASN A 271 -10.73 -20.03 -4.42
C ASN A 271 -11.62 -21.00 -5.22
N GLY A 272 -11.16 -21.38 -6.41
CA GLY A 272 -11.83 -22.38 -7.24
C GLY A 272 -12.83 -21.84 -8.26
N LYS A 273 -12.96 -20.51 -8.41
CA LYS A 273 -13.75 -19.89 -9.48
C LYS A 273 -13.23 -20.28 -10.86
N PHE A 274 -11.90 -20.47 -10.99
CA PHE A 274 -11.24 -21.01 -12.17
C PHE A 274 -10.58 -22.35 -11.82
N GLN A 275 -10.50 -23.27 -12.78
CA GLN A 275 -9.86 -24.56 -12.62
C GLN A 275 -9.01 -24.88 -13.85
N PHE A 276 -7.95 -25.66 -13.68
CA PHE A 276 -7.20 -26.17 -14.82
C PHE A 276 -7.97 -27.30 -15.52
N ASP A 277 -7.85 -27.37 -16.84
CA ASP A 277 -8.33 -28.48 -17.65
C ASP A 277 -7.60 -29.80 -17.32
N ASN A 278 -6.30 -29.71 -17.01
CA ASN A 278 -5.45 -30.84 -16.64
C ASN A 278 -4.59 -30.55 -15.42
N LYS A 279 -5.00 -31.10 -14.25
CA LYS A 279 -4.28 -30.91 -12.98
C LYS A 279 -2.85 -31.48 -13.01
N ALA A 280 -2.62 -32.61 -13.70
CA ALA A 280 -1.29 -33.20 -13.79
C ALA A 280 -0.33 -32.35 -14.63
N ALA A 281 -0.83 -31.74 -15.71
CA ALA A 281 -0.08 -30.76 -16.51
C ALA A 281 0.21 -29.51 -15.69
N ALA A 282 -0.76 -28.97 -14.96
CA ALA A 282 -0.58 -27.82 -14.09
C ALA A 282 0.54 -28.04 -13.05
N ASN A 283 0.58 -29.20 -12.42
CA ASN A 283 1.64 -29.54 -11.45
C ASN A 283 3.04 -29.59 -12.08
N ARG A 284 3.16 -30.00 -13.34
CA ARG A 284 4.45 -29.94 -14.06
C ARG A 284 4.86 -28.51 -14.34
N ILE A 285 3.91 -27.66 -14.75
CA ILE A 285 4.16 -26.25 -15.02
C ILE A 285 4.57 -25.52 -13.73
N ILE A 286 3.97 -25.85 -12.58
CA ILE A 286 4.36 -25.32 -11.26
C ILE A 286 5.85 -25.59 -11.00
N LYS A 287 6.31 -26.81 -11.21
CA LYS A 287 7.73 -27.17 -11.05
C LYS A 287 8.61 -26.43 -12.03
N GLN A 288 8.15 -26.26 -13.28
CA GLN A 288 8.86 -25.47 -14.28
C GLN A 288 8.92 -23.98 -13.94
N SER A 289 7.98 -23.45 -13.15
CA SER A 289 7.91 -22.05 -12.75
C SER A 289 8.89 -21.67 -11.63
N ILE A 290 9.58 -22.64 -11.04
CA ILE A 290 10.63 -22.37 -10.05
C ILE A 290 11.73 -21.50 -10.69
N GLY A 291 12.18 -20.47 -9.97
CA GLY A 291 13.11 -19.44 -10.44
C GLY A 291 12.45 -18.19 -10.99
N LEU A 292 11.14 -18.21 -11.26
CA LEU A 292 10.38 -17.01 -11.61
C LEU A 292 9.88 -16.26 -10.37
N SER A 293 9.68 -14.95 -10.49
CA SER A 293 9.10 -14.13 -9.42
C SER A 293 7.59 -14.41 -9.26
N TYR A 294 7.02 -14.07 -8.09
CA TYR A 294 5.56 -14.15 -7.86
C TYR A 294 4.78 -13.37 -8.93
N TYR A 295 5.29 -12.18 -9.30
CA TYR A 295 4.67 -11.35 -10.33
C TYR A 295 4.64 -12.05 -11.70
N SER A 296 5.76 -12.62 -12.14
CA SER A 296 5.85 -13.33 -13.43
C SER A 296 4.92 -14.53 -13.48
N ILE A 297 4.83 -15.30 -12.40
CA ILE A 297 3.93 -16.46 -12.32
C ILE A 297 2.47 -16.00 -12.37
N GLN A 298 2.10 -15.01 -11.57
CA GLN A 298 0.74 -14.47 -11.54
C GLN A 298 0.33 -13.84 -12.88
N LYS A 299 1.20 -13.04 -13.49
CA LYS A 299 1.02 -12.41 -14.81
C LYS A 299 0.73 -13.45 -15.88
N THR A 300 1.53 -14.52 -15.95
CA THR A 300 1.36 -15.59 -16.94
C THR A 300 0.07 -16.38 -16.72
N LEU A 301 -0.30 -16.68 -15.46
CA LEU A 301 -1.54 -17.35 -15.12
C LEU A 301 -2.77 -16.50 -15.50
N ILE A 302 -2.77 -15.23 -15.13
CA ILE A 302 -3.84 -14.28 -15.51
C ILE A 302 -3.92 -14.17 -17.04
N GLY A 303 -2.79 -14.16 -17.72
CA GLY A 303 -2.70 -14.17 -19.19
C GLY A 303 -3.36 -15.42 -19.78
N ALA A 304 -3.12 -16.60 -19.20
CA ALA A 304 -3.74 -17.85 -19.62
C ALA A 304 -5.27 -17.83 -19.40
N ILE A 305 -5.72 -17.36 -18.24
CA ILE A 305 -7.15 -17.19 -17.93
C ILE A 305 -7.82 -16.32 -19.00
N LYS A 306 -7.26 -15.12 -19.26
CA LYS A 306 -7.81 -14.18 -20.25
C LYS A 306 -7.89 -14.80 -21.66
N ARG A 307 -6.81 -15.45 -22.12
CA ARG A 307 -6.77 -16.08 -23.45
C ARG A 307 -7.78 -17.22 -23.57
N THR A 308 -7.91 -18.04 -22.54
CA THR A 308 -8.91 -19.13 -22.51
C THR A 308 -10.33 -18.59 -22.58
N LEU A 309 -10.64 -17.55 -21.81
CA LEU A 309 -11.96 -16.91 -21.80
C LEU A 309 -12.30 -16.29 -23.19
N PHE A 310 -11.34 -15.63 -23.81
CA PHE A 310 -11.56 -15.00 -25.13
C PHE A 310 -11.74 -16.06 -26.23
N ALA A 311 -10.99 -17.17 -26.19
CA ALA A 311 -11.16 -18.28 -27.12
C ALA A 311 -12.55 -18.93 -26.97
N ALA A 312 -13.03 -19.13 -25.75
CA ALA A 312 -14.38 -19.66 -25.48
C ALA A 312 -15.48 -18.70 -25.96
N ALA A 313 -15.35 -17.40 -25.73
CA ALA A 313 -16.31 -16.39 -26.18
C ALA A 313 -16.42 -16.32 -27.70
N ASN A 314 -15.29 -16.40 -28.43
CA ASN A 314 -15.27 -16.40 -29.90
C ASN A 314 -15.89 -17.66 -30.52
N ALA A 315 -15.86 -18.78 -29.81
CA ALA A 315 -16.45 -20.06 -30.24
C ALA A 315 -17.96 -20.18 -29.91
N GLN A 316 -18.60 -19.11 -29.40
CA GLN A 316 -20.00 -19.13 -28.90
C GLN A 316 -20.30 -20.22 -27.89
N ASN A 317 -19.25 -20.74 -27.24
CA ASN A 317 -19.38 -21.73 -26.19
C ASN A 317 -19.71 -21.06 -24.86
N ILE A 318 -20.46 -21.76 -24.02
CA ILE A 318 -20.74 -21.33 -22.64
C ILE A 318 -19.38 -21.06 -21.94
N LEU A 319 -19.26 -19.90 -21.29
CA LEU A 319 -18.06 -19.47 -20.57
C LEU A 319 -17.53 -20.62 -19.70
N SER A 320 -16.45 -21.25 -20.13
CA SER A 320 -15.79 -22.32 -19.41
C SER A 320 -14.83 -21.69 -18.37
N ASN A 321 -14.97 -22.11 -17.11
CA ASN A 321 -14.00 -21.74 -16.04
C ASN A 321 -12.72 -22.61 -16.09
N LYS A 322 -12.56 -23.46 -17.10
CA LYS A 322 -11.39 -24.33 -17.26
C LYS A 322 -10.31 -23.58 -18.03
N ILE A 323 -9.13 -23.48 -17.46
CA ILE A 323 -7.96 -22.85 -18.04
C ILE A 323 -7.22 -23.88 -18.87
N ASP A 324 -6.87 -23.52 -20.10
CA ASP A 324 -6.03 -24.35 -20.97
C ASP A 324 -4.58 -24.32 -20.47
N THR A 325 -4.13 -25.47 -19.95
CA THR A 325 -2.76 -25.62 -19.41
C THR A 325 -1.68 -25.50 -20.49
N ASN A 326 -1.97 -25.78 -21.77
CA ASN A 326 -1.01 -25.58 -22.85
C ASN A 326 -0.75 -24.11 -23.12
N ILE A 327 -1.78 -23.26 -23.01
CA ILE A 327 -1.62 -21.80 -23.12
C ILE A 327 -0.73 -21.30 -21.97
N TRP A 328 -1.00 -21.74 -20.73
CA TRP A 328 -0.20 -21.32 -19.59
C TRP A 328 1.25 -21.79 -19.69
N LYS A 329 1.50 -23.03 -20.13
CA LYS A 329 2.83 -23.57 -20.36
C LYS A 329 3.63 -22.68 -21.32
N LYS A 330 3.07 -22.35 -22.48
CA LYS A 330 3.71 -21.48 -23.47
C LYS A 330 4.06 -20.09 -22.89
N LEU A 331 3.18 -19.52 -22.07
CA LEU A 331 3.43 -18.24 -21.43
C LEU A 331 4.57 -18.30 -20.41
N ILE A 332 4.68 -19.38 -19.64
CA ILE A 332 5.79 -19.62 -18.71
C ILE A 332 7.11 -19.78 -19.46
N GLU A 333 7.13 -20.55 -20.55
CA GLU A 333 8.31 -20.71 -21.40
C GLU A 333 8.78 -19.36 -21.98
N THR A 334 7.85 -18.61 -22.56
CA THR A 334 8.17 -17.25 -23.08
C THR A 334 8.69 -16.31 -22.00
N GLU A 335 8.12 -16.35 -20.78
CA GLU A 335 8.58 -15.50 -19.67
C GLU A 335 9.98 -15.90 -19.22
N LYS A 336 10.31 -17.20 -19.19
CA LYS A 336 11.66 -17.69 -18.89
C LYS A 336 12.68 -17.27 -19.93
N ASP A 337 12.35 -17.44 -21.20
CA ASP A 337 13.23 -17.04 -22.31
C ASP A 337 13.54 -15.54 -22.25
N SER A 338 12.54 -14.71 -21.88
CA SER A 338 12.72 -13.26 -21.75
C SER A 338 13.64 -12.86 -20.59
N LEU A 339 13.79 -13.72 -19.58
CA LEU A 339 14.61 -13.49 -18.38
C LEU A 339 15.95 -14.24 -18.43
N ASN A 340 16.25 -14.98 -19.53
CA ASN A 340 17.42 -15.84 -19.69
C ASN A 340 17.58 -16.88 -18.54
N ILE A 341 16.48 -17.48 -18.09
CA ILE A 341 16.40 -18.47 -17.00
C ILE A 341 16.05 -19.86 -17.53
#